data_0fd1873b886d2b885b97b056f3646ebe
#
_entry.id   0fd1873b886d2b885b97b056f3646ebe
#
_cell.length_a   1.000
_cell.length_b   1.000
_cell.length_c   1.000
_cell.angle_alpha   90.00
_cell.angle_beta   90.00
_cell.angle_gamma   90.00
#
_symmetry.space_group_name_H-M   'P 1'
#
loop_
_entity.id
_entity.type
_entity.pdbx_description
1 polymer ?
#
loop_
_entity_poly.entity_id
_entity_poly.type
_entity_poly.pdbx_seq_one_letter_code
_entity_poly.pdbx_strand_id
1 'polypeptide(L)'
;MSAVASVFTTPRAPEDFLWLVNPLSSARQLRGIVTTVAPETSDSATIHFRPGRGWQAHQAGQYARIGVEIDGVRHWRSYSLTTAGGEDPAITVTIAGPVSEALVRRTRPGDVLFLAPPQGDFVLPEHPRPLLMLTAGSGLTPVMSMLRTLVRRRADADVVLVHSSRTIDDALFRDELRVLAEQHPGLRVVHWVTGERGRLDLASAAALDTTVPDWRERAAYVCGPAEMLDAATELWRVSDVPGRLTVERFAPVVLEGAGGEGGHVTFEKSDKEVDVDGSTSLLEAGEDAGIIMPSGCRMGICHSCVTPLLAGQVRDLRTGEVHGDEGQLIQTCVSAAAGPVYLEI
;
A
#
# COMPACT_ATOMS: atom_id res chain seq x y z
N MET A 1 33.52 11.78 -24.28
CA MET A 1 32.81 10.62 -24.87
C MET A 1 31.34 10.85 -25.15
N SER A 2 30.67 11.89 -24.59
CA SER A 2 29.21 12.08 -24.72
C SER A 2 28.75 12.65 -26.08
N ALA A 3 29.48 13.54 -26.69
CA ALA A 3 29.05 14.22 -27.91
C ALA A 3 29.02 13.33 -29.19
N VAL A 4 29.89 12.35 -29.31
CA VAL A 4 29.93 11.45 -30.49
C VAL A 4 28.80 10.40 -30.39
N ALA A 5 28.47 9.93 -29.19
CA ALA A 5 27.39 8.98 -29.01
C ALA A 5 25.99 9.58 -29.27
N SER A 6 25.81 10.88 -29.00
CA SER A 6 24.52 11.55 -29.25
C SER A 6 24.10 11.62 -30.72
N VAL A 7 25.07 11.64 -31.66
CA VAL A 7 24.80 11.66 -33.10
C VAL A 7 24.11 10.39 -33.60
N PHE A 8 24.39 9.24 -32.95
CA PHE A 8 23.80 7.94 -33.31
C PHE A 8 22.49 7.62 -32.58
N THR A 9 22.15 8.40 -31.55
CA THR A 9 20.98 8.13 -30.71
C THR A 9 19.90 9.19 -30.80
N THR A 10 20.10 10.29 -31.58
CA THR A 10 19.09 11.33 -31.78
C THR A 10 17.79 10.75 -32.38
N PRO A 11 16.61 11.05 -31.81
CA PRO A 11 16.31 12.08 -30.80
C PRO A 11 16.47 11.63 -29.34
N ARG A 12 16.96 10.44 -29.05
CA ARG A 12 17.12 9.90 -27.67
C ARG A 12 18.55 10.12 -27.19
N ALA A 13 18.71 10.39 -25.90
CA ALA A 13 20.02 10.51 -25.28
C ALA A 13 20.71 9.13 -25.19
N PRO A 14 22.06 9.05 -25.27
CA PRO A 14 22.78 7.78 -25.11
C PRO A 14 22.44 7.04 -23.81
N GLU A 15 22.13 7.78 -22.74
CA GLU A 15 21.72 7.27 -21.45
C GLU A 15 20.40 6.47 -21.53
N ASP A 16 19.55 6.79 -22.50
CA ASP A 16 18.28 6.07 -22.72
C ASP A 16 18.49 4.63 -23.21
N PHE A 17 19.68 4.26 -23.65
CA PHE A 17 20.03 2.92 -24.11
C PHE A 17 20.84 2.11 -23.10
N LEU A 18 21.38 2.75 -22.05
CA LEU A 18 22.18 2.09 -21.04
C LEU A 18 21.39 0.99 -20.31
N TRP A 19 20.08 1.11 -20.24
CA TRP A 19 19.22 0.10 -19.62
C TRP A 19 19.21 -1.24 -20.36
N LEU A 20 19.58 -1.28 -21.65
CA LEU A 20 19.73 -2.53 -22.42
C LEU A 20 20.91 -3.37 -21.91
N VAL A 21 21.93 -2.71 -21.34
CA VAL A 21 23.13 -3.35 -20.78
C VAL A 21 22.99 -3.53 -19.26
N ASN A 22 22.39 -2.56 -18.59
CA ASN A 22 22.15 -2.56 -17.16
C ASN A 22 20.78 -1.95 -16.84
N PRO A 23 19.76 -2.77 -16.52
CA PRO A 23 18.40 -2.30 -16.26
C PRO A 23 18.29 -1.23 -15.16
N LEU A 24 19.27 -1.17 -14.24
CA LEU A 24 19.34 -0.18 -13.15
C LEU A 24 19.84 1.19 -13.58
N SER A 25 20.33 1.33 -14.81
CA SER A 25 20.92 2.59 -15.34
C SER A 25 19.92 3.48 -16.05
N SER A 26 18.60 3.20 -15.96
CA SER A 26 17.56 4.03 -16.59
C SER A 26 17.52 5.41 -15.93
N ALA A 27 17.66 6.48 -16.74
CA ALA A 27 17.53 7.86 -16.29
C ALA A 27 16.07 8.34 -16.20
N ARG A 28 15.15 7.67 -16.90
CA ARG A 28 13.74 8.11 -17.04
C ARG A 28 12.79 7.35 -16.13
N GLN A 29 13.15 6.11 -15.79
CA GLN A 29 12.28 5.23 -15.03
C GLN A 29 13.09 4.50 -13.96
N LEU A 30 12.78 4.76 -12.70
CA LEU A 30 13.38 4.04 -11.58
C LEU A 30 13.01 2.55 -11.66
N ARG A 31 14.01 1.70 -11.53
CA ARG A 31 13.86 0.24 -11.62
C ARG A 31 14.59 -0.42 -10.47
N GLY A 32 14.22 -1.67 -10.18
CA GLY A 32 14.92 -2.54 -9.26
C GLY A 32 15.08 -3.92 -9.84
N ILE A 33 16.12 -4.64 -9.45
CA ILE A 33 16.30 -6.06 -9.78
C ILE A 33 15.98 -6.87 -8.55
N VAL A 34 15.07 -7.83 -8.69
CA VAL A 34 14.74 -8.79 -7.64
C VAL A 34 15.99 -9.60 -7.29
N THR A 35 16.33 -9.64 -6.01
CA THR A 35 17.47 -10.39 -5.51
C THR A 35 17.05 -11.71 -4.87
N THR A 36 15.93 -11.72 -4.15
CA THR A 36 15.43 -12.91 -3.45
C THR A 36 13.91 -12.86 -3.39
N VAL A 37 13.29 -14.03 -3.49
CA VAL A 37 11.86 -14.24 -3.22
C VAL A 37 11.76 -15.33 -2.16
N ALA A 38 11.24 -14.98 -0.99
CA ALA A 38 11.09 -15.88 0.15
C ALA A 38 9.60 -16.09 0.46
N PRO A 39 9.08 -17.33 0.45
CA PRO A 39 7.72 -17.60 0.90
C PRO A 39 7.54 -17.23 2.38
N GLU A 40 6.41 -16.60 2.71
CA GLU A 40 6.00 -16.29 4.09
C GLU A 40 4.87 -17.21 4.55
N THR A 41 3.84 -17.34 3.71
CA THR A 41 2.70 -18.23 3.91
C THR A 41 2.36 -18.95 2.59
N SER A 42 1.27 -19.70 2.55
CA SER A 42 0.80 -20.38 1.33
C SER A 42 0.44 -19.43 0.19
N ASP A 43 0.09 -18.17 0.51
CA ASP A 43 -0.38 -17.13 -0.40
C ASP A 43 0.41 -15.82 -0.30
N SER A 44 1.52 -15.80 0.42
CA SER A 44 2.30 -14.59 0.65
C SER A 44 3.80 -14.84 0.45
N ALA A 45 4.52 -13.83 -0.06
CA ALA A 45 5.96 -13.88 -0.25
C ALA A 45 6.62 -12.53 0.00
N THR A 46 7.83 -12.56 0.54
CA THR A 46 8.72 -11.40 0.65
C THR A 46 9.65 -11.35 -0.55
N ILE A 47 9.65 -10.20 -1.24
CA ILE A 47 10.43 -9.95 -2.45
C ILE A 47 11.46 -8.86 -2.13
N HIS A 48 12.72 -9.25 -2.04
CA HIS A 48 13.85 -8.33 -1.91
C HIS A 48 14.30 -7.86 -3.28
N PHE A 49 14.65 -6.60 -3.39
CA PHE A 49 15.17 -6.05 -4.64
C PHE A 49 16.23 -4.99 -4.38
N ARG A 50 17.20 -4.93 -5.30
CA ARG A 50 18.20 -3.88 -5.34
C ARG A 50 17.73 -2.78 -6.27
N PRO A 51 17.48 -1.57 -5.77
CA PRO A 51 17.02 -0.46 -6.59
C PRO A 51 18.17 0.14 -7.42
N GLY A 52 17.80 0.78 -8.52
CA GLY A 52 18.71 1.52 -9.39
C GLY A 52 19.00 2.93 -8.91
N ARG A 53 19.76 3.66 -9.73
CA ARG A 53 20.11 5.05 -9.47
C ARG A 53 18.85 5.90 -9.34
N GLY A 54 18.82 6.76 -8.31
CA GLY A 54 17.69 7.66 -8.02
C GLY A 54 16.75 7.14 -6.93
N TRP A 55 16.94 5.93 -6.43
CA TRP A 55 16.25 5.48 -5.22
C TRP A 55 16.69 6.31 -4.01
N GLN A 56 15.71 6.76 -3.24
CA GLN A 56 15.93 7.41 -1.96
C GLN A 56 15.74 6.38 -0.84
N ALA A 57 16.63 6.41 0.16
CA ALA A 57 16.50 5.55 1.31
C ALA A 57 15.14 5.79 2.00
N HIS A 58 14.39 4.73 2.23
CA HIS A 58 13.09 4.82 2.86
C HIS A 58 13.20 4.98 4.38
N GLN A 59 12.19 5.60 4.97
CA GLN A 59 11.95 5.59 6.40
C GLN A 59 11.09 4.38 6.77
N ALA A 60 11.26 3.88 8.00
CA ALA A 60 10.49 2.75 8.49
C ALA A 60 8.98 3.07 8.53
N GLY A 61 8.21 2.23 7.87
CA GLY A 61 6.76 2.36 7.71
C GLY A 61 6.30 2.93 6.37
N GLN A 62 7.20 3.49 5.56
CA GLN A 62 6.87 3.97 4.22
C GLN A 62 6.53 2.85 3.25
N TYR A 63 5.81 3.19 2.18
CA TYR A 63 5.51 2.33 1.05
C TYR A 63 6.17 2.84 -0.23
N ALA A 64 6.25 1.98 -1.24
CA ALA A 64 6.61 2.35 -2.60
C ALA A 64 5.57 1.82 -3.59
N ARG A 65 5.40 2.50 -4.73
CA ARG A 65 4.63 1.96 -5.84
C ARG A 65 5.53 1.05 -6.65
N ILE A 66 5.06 -0.16 -6.88
CA ILE A 66 5.76 -1.20 -7.64
C ILE A 66 4.98 -1.47 -8.91
N GLY A 67 5.66 -1.36 -10.04
CA GLY A 67 5.11 -1.70 -11.35
C GLY A 67 5.64 -3.06 -11.81
N VAL A 68 4.73 -3.92 -12.25
CA VAL A 68 5.04 -5.21 -12.89
C VAL A 68 4.39 -5.28 -14.25
N GLU A 69 5.02 -5.95 -15.19
CA GLU A 69 4.44 -6.20 -16.51
C GLU A 69 3.74 -7.57 -16.50
N ILE A 70 2.45 -7.56 -16.87
CA ILE A 70 1.63 -8.75 -17.02
C ILE A 70 1.04 -8.67 -18.42
N ASP A 71 1.33 -9.64 -19.25
CA ASP A 71 0.84 -9.75 -20.64
C ASP A 71 1.11 -8.46 -21.48
N GLY A 72 2.29 -7.86 -21.25
CA GLY A 72 2.73 -6.64 -21.95
C GLY A 72 2.16 -5.34 -21.38
N VAL A 73 1.34 -5.41 -20.36
CA VAL A 73 0.74 -4.25 -19.67
C VAL A 73 1.44 -4.03 -18.34
N ARG A 74 1.74 -2.76 -18.03
CA ARG A 74 2.35 -2.40 -16.75
C ARG A 74 1.28 -2.01 -15.73
N HIS A 75 1.21 -2.80 -14.66
CA HIS A 75 0.32 -2.56 -13.53
C HIS A 75 1.10 -2.01 -12.34
N TRP A 76 0.57 -0.97 -11.71
CA TRP A 76 1.15 -0.35 -10.53
C TRP A 76 0.33 -0.66 -9.29
N ARG A 77 1.00 -1.04 -8.18
CA ARG A 77 0.38 -1.21 -6.85
C ARG A 77 1.31 -0.65 -5.78
N SER A 78 0.72 -0.17 -4.70
CA SER A 78 1.45 0.28 -3.52
C SER A 78 1.69 -0.89 -2.57
N TYR A 79 2.92 -1.00 -2.08
CA TYR A 79 3.32 -1.98 -1.09
C TYR A 79 4.18 -1.32 -0.03
N SER A 80 3.89 -1.58 1.25
CA SER A 80 4.75 -1.15 2.35
C SER A 80 6.12 -1.80 2.24
N LEU A 81 7.16 -1.01 2.49
CA LEU A 81 8.53 -1.51 2.57
C LEU A 81 8.70 -2.22 3.91
N THR A 82 9.25 -3.43 3.90
CA THR A 82 9.30 -4.28 5.10
C THR A 82 10.67 -4.34 5.73
N THR A 83 11.74 -3.94 5.02
CA THR A 83 13.10 -3.85 5.58
C THR A 83 13.25 -2.66 6.53
N ALA A 84 14.28 -2.69 7.37
CA ALA A 84 14.59 -1.56 8.22
C ALA A 84 14.92 -0.31 7.39
N GLY A 85 14.60 0.86 7.94
CA GLY A 85 14.86 2.12 7.24
C GLY A 85 16.33 2.26 6.81
N GLY A 86 16.54 2.64 5.55
CA GLY A 86 17.87 2.83 4.96
C GLY A 86 18.51 1.57 4.39
N GLU A 87 17.88 0.40 4.48
CA GLU A 87 18.37 -0.85 3.88
C GLU A 87 17.90 -1.01 2.42
N ASP A 88 18.50 -2.02 1.74
CA ASP A 88 17.96 -2.48 0.46
C ASP A 88 16.50 -2.93 0.66
N PRO A 89 15.58 -2.40 -0.16
CA PRO A 89 14.17 -2.56 0.08
C PRO A 89 13.66 -3.98 -0.17
N ALA A 90 12.63 -4.36 0.59
CA ALA A 90 11.79 -5.50 0.31
C ALA A 90 10.31 -5.13 0.49
N ILE A 91 9.45 -5.85 -0.20
CA ILE A 91 7.99 -5.82 -0.01
C ILE A 91 7.52 -7.22 0.35
N THR A 92 6.49 -7.31 1.16
CA THR A 92 5.80 -8.59 1.42
C THR A 92 4.38 -8.47 0.87
N VAL A 93 4.05 -9.41 -0.01
CA VAL A 93 2.83 -9.38 -0.81
C VAL A 93 1.98 -10.59 -0.47
N THR A 94 0.72 -10.37 -0.14
CA THR A 94 -0.32 -11.41 -0.04
C THR A 94 -1.19 -11.37 -1.29
N ILE A 95 -1.57 -12.53 -1.81
CA ILE A 95 -2.43 -12.63 -3.00
C ILE A 95 -3.82 -12.05 -2.68
N ALA A 96 -4.22 -11.04 -3.45
CA ALA A 96 -5.53 -10.40 -3.35
C ALA A 96 -6.10 -10.04 -4.74
N GLY A 97 -5.42 -10.44 -5.82
CA GLY A 97 -5.82 -10.18 -7.20
C GLY A 97 -4.68 -10.45 -8.18
N PRO A 98 -4.88 -10.22 -9.50
CA PRO A 98 -3.95 -10.66 -10.54
C PRO A 98 -2.51 -10.12 -10.39
N VAL A 99 -2.36 -8.86 -9.97
CA VAL A 99 -1.03 -8.24 -9.80
C VAL A 99 -0.26 -8.85 -8.63
N SER A 100 -0.92 -9.01 -7.48
CA SER A 100 -0.31 -9.65 -6.31
C SER A 100 -0.04 -11.13 -6.56
N GLU A 101 -0.91 -11.83 -7.29
CA GLU A 101 -0.68 -13.20 -7.71
C GLU A 101 0.57 -13.33 -8.62
N ALA A 102 0.72 -12.44 -9.60
CA ALA A 102 1.90 -12.40 -10.45
C ALA A 102 3.17 -12.17 -9.62
N LEU A 103 3.14 -11.21 -8.67
CA LEU A 103 4.26 -10.96 -7.77
C LEU A 103 4.62 -12.19 -6.93
N VAL A 104 3.65 -12.86 -6.33
CA VAL A 104 3.90 -14.01 -5.43
C VAL A 104 4.27 -15.28 -6.21
N ARG A 105 3.59 -15.56 -7.33
CA ARG A 105 3.73 -16.84 -8.03
C ARG A 105 4.77 -16.82 -9.16
N ARG A 106 4.94 -15.68 -9.85
CA ARG A 106 5.72 -15.63 -11.09
C ARG A 106 7.07 -14.94 -10.92
N THR A 107 7.23 -14.00 -9.96
CA THR A 107 8.48 -13.25 -9.75
C THR A 107 9.64 -14.18 -9.36
N ARG A 108 10.80 -13.92 -9.96
CA ARG A 108 12.04 -14.67 -9.74
C ARG A 108 13.23 -13.72 -9.51
N PRO A 109 14.29 -14.16 -8.83
CA PRO A 109 15.55 -13.43 -8.80
C PRO A 109 16.05 -13.11 -10.22
N GLY A 110 16.43 -11.85 -10.43
CA GLY A 110 16.81 -11.31 -11.74
C GLY A 110 15.71 -10.53 -12.46
N ASP A 111 14.45 -10.69 -12.08
CA ASP A 111 13.33 -9.93 -12.67
C ASP A 111 13.46 -8.44 -12.37
N VAL A 112 12.95 -7.63 -13.30
CA VAL A 112 12.95 -6.18 -13.19
C VAL A 112 11.60 -5.67 -12.70
N LEU A 113 11.63 -4.93 -11.60
CA LEU A 113 10.49 -4.18 -11.09
C LEU A 113 10.62 -2.70 -11.50
N PHE A 114 9.50 -2.09 -11.82
CA PHE A 114 9.42 -0.64 -11.97
C PHE A 114 9.09 -0.03 -10.60
N LEU A 115 9.77 1.05 -10.26
CA LEU A 115 9.69 1.63 -8.92
C LEU A 115 9.28 3.09 -8.99
N ALA A 116 8.55 3.55 -7.98
CA ALA A 116 8.44 4.96 -7.63
C ALA A 116 9.18 5.21 -6.30
N PRO A 117 9.58 6.44 -6.01
CA PRO A 117 10.22 6.77 -4.73
C PRO A 117 9.36 6.37 -3.53
N PRO A 118 9.98 6.08 -2.37
CA PRO A 118 9.26 5.83 -1.13
C PRO A 118 8.39 7.03 -0.72
N GLN A 119 7.22 6.75 -0.17
CA GLN A 119 6.21 7.73 0.22
C GLN A 119 5.49 7.28 1.50
N GLY A 120 4.71 8.18 2.10
CA GLY A 120 3.85 7.91 3.24
C GLY A 120 4.34 8.54 4.54
N ASP A 121 3.37 8.90 5.38
CA ASP A 121 3.59 9.59 6.66
C ASP A 121 3.40 8.65 7.86
N PHE A 122 3.08 7.37 7.60
CA PHE A 122 3.03 6.33 8.63
C PHE A 122 4.45 5.88 8.98
N VAL A 123 5.19 6.77 9.64
CA VAL A 123 6.62 6.57 9.91
C VAL A 123 6.90 6.50 11.40
N LEU A 124 7.94 5.73 11.74
CA LEU A 124 8.41 5.64 13.10
C LEU A 124 9.03 6.97 13.53
N PRO A 125 8.60 7.56 14.67
CA PRO A 125 9.20 8.78 15.18
C PRO A 125 10.66 8.57 15.62
N GLU A 126 11.45 9.62 15.56
CA GLU A 126 12.87 9.57 15.90
C GLU A 126 13.11 9.16 17.37
N HIS A 127 12.23 9.62 18.27
CA HIS A 127 12.25 9.30 19.70
C HIS A 127 10.90 8.69 20.09
N PRO A 128 10.70 7.39 19.84
CA PRO A 128 9.43 6.75 20.15
C PRO A 128 9.20 6.69 21.66
N ARG A 129 7.98 7.01 22.07
CA ARG A 129 7.43 6.68 23.39
C ARG A 129 7.20 5.16 23.44
N PRO A 130 6.77 4.56 24.57
CA PRO A 130 6.23 3.22 24.53
C PRO A 130 5.20 3.06 23.42
N LEU A 131 5.33 2.00 22.62
CA LEU A 131 4.54 1.79 21.41
C LEU A 131 3.50 0.70 21.60
N LEU A 132 2.34 0.90 21.01
CA LEU A 132 1.36 -0.13 20.76
C LEU A 132 1.16 -0.26 19.24
N MET A 133 1.39 -1.44 18.71
CA MET A 133 1.19 -1.73 17.30
C MET A 133 0.04 -2.73 17.16
N LEU A 134 -1.06 -2.32 16.54
CA LEU A 134 -2.21 -3.17 16.26
C LEU A 134 -2.28 -3.45 14.77
N THR A 135 -2.19 -4.71 14.38
CA THR A 135 -2.14 -5.08 12.97
C THR A 135 -3.04 -6.26 12.66
N ALA A 136 -3.54 -6.32 11.43
CA ALA A 136 -4.26 -7.49 10.93
C ALA A 136 -3.85 -7.83 9.49
N GLY A 137 -3.57 -9.10 9.23
CA GLY A 137 -3.15 -9.61 7.94
C GLY A 137 -1.93 -8.84 7.38
N SER A 138 -2.01 -8.38 6.14
CA SER A 138 -0.94 -7.60 5.49
C SER A 138 -0.65 -6.25 6.15
N GLY A 139 -1.51 -5.74 7.04
CA GLY A 139 -1.24 -4.55 7.83
C GLY A 139 0.00 -4.65 8.74
N LEU A 140 0.56 -5.85 8.90
CA LEU A 140 1.84 -6.03 9.59
C LEU A 140 3.04 -5.50 8.79
N THR A 141 2.94 -5.38 7.46
CA THR A 141 4.10 -5.06 6.60
C THR A 141 4.79 -3.73 6.93
N PRO A 142 4.11 -2.57 7.11
CA PRO A 142 4.78 -1.34 7.50
C PRO A 142 5.34 -1.40 8.92
N VAL A 143 4.63 -2.08 9.82
CA VAL A 143 5.02 -2.27 11.21
C VAL A 143 6.27 -3.14 11.33
N MET A 144 6.42 -4.14 10.45
CA MET A 144 7.63 -4.96 10.42
C MET A 144 8.90 -4.15 10.12
N SER A 145 8.81 -3.19 9.18
CA SER A 145 9.89 -2.23 8.93
C SER A 145 10.24 -1.41 10.18
N MET A 146 9.20 -0.97 10.92
CA MET A 146 9.39 -0.23 12.18
C MET A 146 10.06 -1.10 13.24
N LEU A 147 9.59 -2.33 13.44
CA LEU A 147 10.17 -3.27 14.41
C LEU A 147 11.64 -3.57 14.11
N ARG A 148 11.97 -3.90 12.85
CA ARG A 148 13.34 -4.14 12.41
C ARG A 148 14.25 -2.93 12.65
N THR A 149 13.70 -1.73 12.45
CA THR A 149 14.44 -0.48 12.70
C THR A 149 14.67 -0.23 14.18
N LEU A 150 13.64 -0.44 15.02
CA LEU A 150 13.70 -0.25 16.47
C LEU A 150 14.72 -1.20 17.11
N VAL A 151 14.59 -2.48 16.79
CA VAL A 151 15.48 -3.53 17.32
C VAL A 151 16.95 -3.24 17.02
N ARG A 152 17.25 -2.65 15.85
CA ARG A 152 18.64 -2.28 15.49
C ARG A 152 19.13 -1.02 16.16
N ARG A 153 18.23 -0.04 16.39
CA ARG A 153 18.63 1.26 16.90
C ARG A 153 18.55 1.37 18.42
N ARG A 154 17.64 0.61 19.03
CA ARG A 154 17.28 0.75 20.44
C ARG A 154 16.97 -0.60 21.07
N ALA A 155 17.94 -1.15 21.77
CA ALA A 155 17.75 -2.39 22.56
C ALA A 155 16.72 -2.23 23.72
N ASP A 156 16.39 -1.00 24.10
CA ASP A 156 15.50 -0.61 25.22
C ASP A 156 14.08 -0.18 24.76
N ALA A 157 13.74 -0.38 23.49
CA ALA A 157 12.42 0.02 22.98
C ALA A 157 11.31 -0.81 23.64
N ASP A 158 10.33 -0.11 24.27
CA ASP A 158 9.13 -0.71 24.85
C ASP A 158 8.01 -0.76 23.79
N VAL A 159 7.75 -1.96 23.27
CA VAL A 159 6.83 -2.21 22.17
C VAL A 159 5.91 -3.37 22.48
N VAL A 160 4.61 -3.15 22.32
CA VAL A 160 3.62 -4.23 22.28
C VAL A 160 3.04 -4.33 20.89
N LEU A 161 3.23 -5.46 20.23
CA LEU A 161 2.58 -5.81 18.98
C LEU A 161 1.42 -6.76 19.25
N VAL A 162 0.21 -6.40 18.84
CA VAL A 162 -0.94 -7.30 18.73
C VAL A 162 -1.22 -7.52 17.26
N HIS A 163 -0.93 -8.71 16.77
CA HIS A 163 -1.13 -9.08 15.37
C HIS A 163 -2.26 -10.07 15.21
N SER A 164 -3.27 -9.70 14.41
CA SER A 164 -4.43 -10.54 14.11
C SER A 164 -4.24 -11.29 12.80
N SER A 165 -4.41 -12.61 12.84
CA SER A 165 -4.47 -13.48 11.65
C SER A 165 -5.62 -14.48 11.82
N ARG A 166 -6.06 -15.11 10.73
CA ARG A 166 -7.13 -16.11 10.79
C ARG A 166 -6.69 -17.34 11.57
N THR A 167 -5.54 -17.86 11.22
CA THR A 167 -4.84 -18.95 11.90
C THR A 167 -3.42 -18.51 12.22
N ILE A 168 -2.72 -19.27 13.04
CA ILE A 168 -1.32 -18.99 13.34
C ILE A 168 -0.42 -19.19 12.12
N ASP A 169 -0.78 -20.07 11.19
CA ASP A 169 -0.04 -20.34 9.96
C ASP A 169 -0.23 -19.25 8.91
N ASP A 170 -1.30 -18.44 9.00
CA ASP A 170 -1.52 -17.25 8.17
C ASP A 170 -0.76 -16.01 8.71
N ALA A 171 -0.13 -16.11 9.89
CA ALA A 171 0.60 -14.99 10.47
C ALA A 171 1.90 -14.73 9.72
N LEU A 172 1.97 -13.58 9.06
CA LEU A 172 3.20 -13.11 8.40
C LEU A 172 4.33 -12.97 9.41
N PHE A 173 5.56 -13.25 8.98
CA PHE A 173 6.80 -13.11 9.78
C PHE A 173 6.76 -13.82 11.14
N ARG A 174 5.93 -14.86 11.32
CA ARG A 174 5.72 -15.54 12.59
C ARG A 174 7.03 -15.94 13.29
N ASP A 175 7.90 -16.63 12.57
CA ASP A 175 9.15 -17.13 13.14
C ASP A 175 10.14 -16.00 13.44
N GLU A 176 10.20 -14.98 12.58
CA GLU A 176 11.02 -13.80 12.81
C GLU A 176 10.53 -13.01 14.04
N LEU A 177 9.21 -12.79 14.18
CA LEU A 177 8.64 -12.11 15.35
C LEU A 177 8.94 -12.85 16.64
N ARG A 178 8.91 -14.19 16.63
CA ARG A 178 9.31 -14.99 17.78
C ARG A 178 10.78 -14.76 18.14
N VAL A 179 11.67 -14.83 17.16
CA VAL A 179 13.12 -14.60 17.36
C VAL A 179 13.38 -13.17 17.85
N LEU A 180 12.72 -12.16 17.26
CA LEU A 180 12.85 -10.78 17.69
C LEU A 180 12.40 -10.58 19.14
N ALA A 181 11.28 -11.18 19.55
CA ALA A 181 10.79 -11.10 20.93
C ALA A 181 11.70 -11.81 21.94
N GLU A 182 12.34 -12.92 21.54
CA GLU A 182 13.34 -13.62 22.36
C GLU A 182 14.63 -12.78 22.55
N GLN A 183 15.03 -12.04 21.54
CA GLN A 183 16.27 -11.23 21.55
C GLN A 183 16.07 -9.84 22.17
N HIS A 184 14.85 -9.33 22.22
CA HIS A 184 14.54 -7.98 22.67
C HIS A 184 13.48 -7.98 23.76
N PRO A 185 13.90 -7.98 25.04
CA PRO A 185 12.98 -8.08 26.20
C PRO A 185 11.88 -6.99 26.26
N GLY A 186 12.11 -5.83 25.63
CA GLY A 186 11.14 -4.76 25.50
C GLY A 186 10.06 -4.99 24.42
N LEU A 187 10.22 -6.02 23.56
CA LEU A 187 9.24 -6.37 22.55
C LEU A 187 8.34 -7.52 23.04
N ARG A 188 7.07 -7.23 23.21
CA ARG A 188 6.03 -8.22 23.48
C ARG A 188 5.15 -8.43 22.25
N VAL A 189 5.11 -9.65 21.74
CA VAL A 189 4.26 -10.04 20.61
C VAL A 189 3.07 -10.86 21.09
N VAL A 190 1.87 -10.44 20.69
CA VAL A 190 0.60 -11.14 20.97
C VAL A 190 -0.02 -11.53 19.64
N HIS A 191 -0.05 -12.81 19.33
CA HIS A 191 -0.80 -13.35 18.20
C HIS A 191 -2.28 -13.47 18.57
N TRP A 192 -3.14 -12.73 17.86
CA TRP A 192 -4.59 -12.79 18.03
C TRP A 192 -5.20 -13.64 16.91
N VAL A 193 -5.39 -14.92 17.19
CA VAL A 193 -5.94 -15.88 16.24
C VAL A 193 -7.45 -15.71 16.16
N THR A 194 -7.94 -15.11 15.08
CA THR A 194 -9.36 -14.76 14.93
C THR A 194 -10.26 -15.98 14.74
N GLY A 195 -9.71 -17.08 14.21
CA GLY A 195 -10.42 -18.36 14.11
C GLY A 195 -10.76 -19.00 15.48
N GLU A 196 -10.03 -18.62 16.55
CA GLU A 196 -10.22 -19.13 17.90
C GLU A 196 -10.97 -18.14 18.80
N ARG A 197 -10.65 -16.84 18.68
CA ARG A 197 -11.08 -15.78 19.60
C ARG A 197 -12.11 -14.81 19.02
N GLY A 198 -12.42 -14.94 17.72
CA GLY A 198 -13.12 -13.90 16.99
C GLY A 198 -12.22 -12.70 16.67
N ARG A 199 -12.75 -11.71 15.98
CA ARG A 199 -12.03 -10.46 15.68
C ARG A 199 -11.68 -9.73 16.99
N LEU A 200 -10.53 -9.05 17.01
CA LEU A 200 -10.17 -8.16 18.12
C LEU A 200 -11.24 -7.05 18.21
N ASP A 201 -12.00 -7.09 19.29
CA ASP A 201 -13.05 -6.10 19.54
C ASP A 201 -12.42 -4.76 19.97
N LEU A 202 -12.58 -3.75 19.15
CA LEU A 202 -12.20 -2.36 19.41
C LEU A 202 -13.43 -1.43 19.56
N ALA A 203 -14.65 -1.99 19.54
CA ALA A 203 -15.84 -1.21 19.86
C ALA A 203 -15.90 -0.81 21.34
N SER A 204 -15.14 -1.52 22.18
CA SER A 204 -14.93 -1.19 23.58
C SER A 204 -13.46 -1.32 23.98
N ALA A 205 -13.09 -0.73 25.12
CA ALA A 205 -11.74 -0.82 25.65
C ALA A 205 -11.39 -2.19 26.26
N ALA A 206 -12.36 -3.05 26.53
CA ALA A 206 -12.21 -4.25 27.35
C ALA A 206 -11.12 -5.22 26.86
N ALA A 207 -11.03 -5.42 25.54
CA ALA A 207 -10.00 -6.28 24.95
C ALA A 207 -8.59 -5.70 25.14
N LEU A 208 -8.43 -4.38 24.96
CA LEU A 208 -7.15 -3.70 25.17
C LEU A 208 -6.81 -3.57 26.65
N ASP A 209 -7.76 -3.23 27.51
CA ASP A 209 -7.55 -3.14 28.97
C ASP A 209 -7.04 -4.47 29.55
N THR A 210 -7.46 -5.60 28.95
CA THR A 210 -6.98 -6.93 29.36
C THR A 210 -5.62 -7.26 28.72
N THR A 211 -5.43 -6.94 27.44
CA THR A 211 -4.25 -7.38 26.68
C THR A 211 -3.07 -6.44 26.84
N VAL A 212 -3.33 -5.13 26.92
CA VAL A 212 -2.34 -4.05 27.01
C VAL A 212 -2.87 -2.99 27.99
N PRO A 213 -2.83 -3.21 29.30
CA PRO A 213 -3.49 -2.32 30.28
C PRO A 213 -3.12 -0.84 30.20
N ASP A 214 -1.90 -0.56 29.76
CA ASP A 214 -1.34 0.80 29.60
C ASP A 214 -1.49 1.37 28.17
N TRP A 215 -2.37 0.81 27.36
CA TRP A 215 -2.53 1.19 25.95
C TRP A 215 -2.81 2.69 25.75
N ARG A 216 -3.48 3.36 26.70
CA ARG A 216 -3.79 4.79 26.64
C ARG A 216 -2.55 5.67 26.77
N GLU A 217 -1.48 5.13 27.35
CA GLU A 217 -0.20 5.85 27.53
C GLU A 217 0.75 5.67 26.35
N ARG A 218 0.52 4.64 25.53
CA ARG A 218 1.36 4.28 24.39
C ARG A 218 1.02 5.09 23.13
N ALA A 219 2.02 5.36 22.31
CA ALA A 219 1.77 5.82 20.95
C ALA A 219 1.33 4.61 20.10
N ALA A 220 0.13 4.70 19.53
CA ALA A 220 -0.49 3.60 18.82
C ALA A 220 -0.31 3.73 17.30
N TYR A 221 0.12 2.65 16.67
CA TYR A 221 0.21 2.49 15.23
C TYR A 221 -0.71 1.36 14.81
N VAL A 222 -1.70 1.67 13.98
CA VAL A 222 -2.75 0.71 13.60
C VAL A 222 -2.81 0.58 12.08
N CYS A 223 -2.68 -0.66 11.58
CA CYS A 223 -2.81 -0.96 10.17
C CYS A 223 -3.53 -2.30 9.97
N GLY A 224 -4.59 -2.30 9.15
CA GLY A 224 -5.44 -3.47 8.93
C GLY A 224 -6.68 -3.14 8.11
N PRO A 225 -7.72 -3.97 8.17
CA PRO A 225 -8.99 -3.74 7.50
C PRO A 225 -9.66 -2.43 7.93
N ALA A 226 -10.44 -1.83 7.04
CA ALA A 226 -11.10 -0.53 7.28
C ALA A 226 -11.90 -0.52 8.58
N GLU A 227 -12.72 -1.55 8.82
CA GLU A 227 -13.53 -1.69 10.03
C GLU A 227 -12.70 -1.65 11.33
N MET A 228 -11.50 -2.27 11.33
CA MET A 228 -10.57 -2.22 12.47
C MET A 228 -10.02 -0.81 12.68
N LEU A 229 -9.70 -0.10 11.62
CA LEU A 229 -9.15 1.26 11.68
C LEU A 229 -10.21 2.26 12.15
N ASP A 230 -11.45 2.10 11.71
CA ASP A 230 -12.57 2.94 12.12
C ASP A 230 -12.91 2.72 13.61
N ALA A 231 -12.98 1.46 14.03
CA ALA A 231 -13.19 1.12 15.44
C ALA A 231 -12.05 1.63 16.34
N ALA A 232 -10.79 1.50 15.89
CA ALA A 232 -9.65 2.07 16.61
C ALA A 232 -9.76 3.59 16.73
N THR A 233 -10.07 4.27 15.63
CA THR A 233 -10.20 5.74 15.60
C THR A 233 -11.26 6.21 16.59
N GLU A 234 -12.42 5.55 16.60
CA GLU A 234 -13.49 5.88 17.52
C GLU A 234 -13.12 5.58 18.97
N LEU A 235 -12.51 4.41 19.24
CA LEU A 235 -12.07 4.04 20.59
C LEU A 235 -11.08 5.06 21.17
N TRP A 236 -10.07 5.49 20.41
CA TRP A 236 -9.11 6.50 20.85
C TRP A 236 -9.76 7.86 21.06
N ARG A 237 -10.72 8.21 20.21
CA ARG A 237 -11.50 9.45 20.34
C ARG A 237 -12.33 9.49 21.63
N VAL A 238 -13.10 8.44 21.91
CA VAL A 238 -13.96 8.37 23.10
C VAL A 238 -13.17 8.17 24.41
N SER A 239 -11.93 7.69 24.29
CA SER A 239 -11.00 7.53 25.42
C SER A 239 -10.18 8.79 25.70
N ASP A 240 -10.44 9.90 24.99
CA ASP A 240 -9.78 11.21 25.12
C ASP A 240 -8.25 11.17 24.88
N VAL A 241 -7.80 10.28 24.02
CA VAL A 241 -6.38 10.15 23.63
C VAL A 241 -6.16 10.13 22.11
N PRO A 242 -6.92 10.91 21.29
CA PRO A 242 -6.85 10.78 19.82
C PRO A 242 -5.46 11.13 19.27
N GLY A 243 -4.73 12.06 19.89
CA GLY A 243 -3.38 12.44 19.46
C GLY A 243 -2.29 11.38 19.64
N ARG A 244 -2.65 10.20 20.18
CA ARG A 244 -1.73 9.06 20.30
C ARG A 244 -1.91 8.00 19.23
N LEU A 245 -2.91 8.15 18.35
CA LEU A 245 -3.23 7.19 17.30
C LEU A 245 -2.69 7.66 15.95
N THR A 246 -1.99 6.77 15.27
CA THR A 246 -1.59 6.90 13.87
C THR A 246 -2.11 5.70 13.12
N VAL A 247 -2.84 5.91 12.02
CA VAL A 247 -3.42 4.84 11.21
C VAL A 247 -2.86 4.84 9.80
N GLU A 248 -2.68 3.65 9.23
CA GLU A 248 -2.35 3.44 7.82
C GLU A 248 -3.47 2.63 7.16
N ARG A 249 -3.96 3.14 6.02
CA ARG A 249 -5.01 2.50 5.22
C ARG A 249 -4.47 2.07 3.86
N PHE A 250 -4.71 0.82 3.48
CA PHE A 250 -4.30 0.29 2.17
C PHE A 250 -5.37 0.46 1.08
N ALA A 251 -6.58 0.82 1.47
CA ALA A 251 -7.67 1.12 0.57
C ALA A 251 -8.23 2.52 0.86
N PRO A 252 -8.86 3.19 -0.13
CA PRO A 252 -9.55 4.45 0.13
C PRO A 252 -10.66 4.23 1.15
N VAL A 253 -10.95 5.26 1.94
CA VAL A 253 -12.16 5.28 2.77
C VAL A 253 -13.32 5.49 1.81
N VAL A 254 -14.14 4.46 1.61
CA VAL A 254 -15.40 4.56 0.92
C VAL A 254 -16.47 4.72 2.00
N LEU A 255 -17.21 5.83 1.97
CA LEU A 255 -18.30 6.03 2.92
C LEU A 255 -19.39 4.99 2.67
N GLU A 256 -19.82 4.28 3.71
CA GLU A 256 -21.02 3.44 3.63
C GLU A 256 -22.21 4.32 3.22
N GLY A 257 -22.86 3.96 2.11
CA GLY A 257 -23.96 4.74 1.55
C GLY A 257 -23.53 5.92 0.66
N ALA A 258 -22.23 6.14 0.41
CA ALA A 258 -21.75 7.07 -0.61
C ALA A 258 -22.10 6.61 -2.04
N GLY A 259 -22.52 5.34 -2.21
CA GLY A 259 -23.03 4.81 -3.46
C GLY A 259 -24.35 5.48 -3.84
N GLY A 260 -24.42 5.99 -5.09
CA GLY A 260 -25.66 6.47 -5.72
C GLY A 260 -26.24 5.39 -6.64
N GLU A 261 -27.12 5.80 -7.53
CA GLU A 261 -27.72 4.90 -8.54
C GLU A 261 -26.69 4.39 -9.56
N GLY A 262 -25.47 4.97 -9.57
CA GLY A 262 -24.47 4.66 -10.57
C GLY A 262 -24.74 5.38 -11.89
N GLY A 263 -24.29 4.81 -12.99
CA GLY A 263 -24.50 5.38 -14.30
C GLY A 263 -23.82 4.63 -15.43
N HIS A 264 -24.03 5.17 -16.63
CA HIS A 264 -23.37 4.71 -17.84
C HIS A 264 -22.05 5.45 -18.01
N VAL A 265 -20.96 4.71 -18.17
CA VAL A 265 -19.60 5.29 -18.31
C VAL A 265 -19.09 5.01 -19.71
N THR A 266 -18.74 6.08 -20.44
CA THR A 266 -18.13 6.03 -21.77
C THR A 266 -16.65 6.41 -21.67
N PHE A 267 -15.77 5.53 -22.16
CA PHE A 267 -14.34 5.73 -22.29
C PHE A 267 -14.01 6.06 -23.76
N GLU A 268 -14.00 7.35 -24.08
CA GLU A 268 -14.00 7.88 -25.46
C GLU A 268 -12.85 7.37 -26.33
N LYS A 269 -11.60 7.36 -25.81
CA LYS A 269 -10.43 6.92 -26.60
C LYS A 269 -10.35 5.41 -26.75
N SER A 270 -10.96 4.68 -25.85
CA SER A 270 -10.97 3.21 -25.86
C SER A 270 -12.19 2.63 -26.57
N ASP A 271 -13.14 3.48 -26.97
CA ASP A 271 -14.41 3.10 -27.62
C ASP A 271 -15.13 2.00 -26.83
N LYS A 272 -15.24 2.21 -25.49
CA LYS A 272 -15.89 1.28 -24.57
C LYS A 272 -16.89 1.95 -23.68
N GLU A 273 -17.96 1.23 -23.38
CA GLU A 273 -19.05 1.67 -22.54
C GLU A 273 -19.40 0.58 -21.53
N VAL A 274 -19.70 0.98 -20.28
CA VAL A 274 -20.11 0.07 -19.20
C VAL A 274 -21.15 0.71 -18.30
N ASP A 275 -22.10 -0.08 -17.83
CA ASP A 275 -23.00 0.30 -16.76
C ASP A 275 -22.41 -0.09 -15.41
N VAL A 276 -22.37 0.82 -14.47
CA VAL A 276 -21.78 0.62 -13.15
C VAL A 276 -22.72 1.06 -12.03
N ASP A 277 -22.65 0.42 -10.89
CA ASP A 277 -23.28 0.91 -9.69
C ASP A 277 -22.54 2.12 -9.10
N GLY A 278 -23.19 2.84 -8.18
CA GLY A 278 -22.63 4.05 -7.59
C GLY A 278 -21.53 3.81 -6.56
N SER A 279 -21.16 2.55 -6.29
CA SER A 279 -20.07 2.18 -5.38
C SER A 279 -18.81 1.74 -6.12
N THR A 280 -18.93 1.39 -7.40
CA THR A 280 -17.81 0.98 -8.26
C THR A 280 -17.01 2.21 -8.69
N SER A 281 -15.71 2.21 -8.41
CA SER A 281 -14.84 3.30 -8.88
C SER A 281 -14.69 3.29 -10.41
N LEU A 282 -14.56 4.47 -11.01
CA LEU A 282 -14.34 4.60 -12.46
C LEU A 282 -13.05 3.89 -12.92
N LEU A 283 -12.08 3.76 -12.04
CA LEU A 283 -10.87 2.97 -12.29
C LEU A 283 -11.19 1.49 -12.42
N GLU A 284 -11.95 0.92 -11.49
CA GLU A 284 -12.37 -0.49 -11.54
C GLU A 284 -13.26 -0.75 -12.75
N ALA A 285 -14.21 0.13 -13.01
CA ALA A 285 -15.08 0.04 -14.18
C ALA A 285 -14.30 -0.06 -15.50
N GLY A 286 -13.27 0.78 -15.68
CA GLY A 286 -12.41 0.73 -16.85
C GLY A 286 -11.56 -0.54 -16.92
N GLU A 287 -10.99 -0.99 -15.80
CA GLU A 287 -10.21 -2.22 -15.75
C GLU A 287 -11.06 -3.47 -16.04
N ASP A 288 -12.28 -3.54 -15.49
CA ASP A 288 -13.22 -4.64 -15.75
C ASP A 288 -13.69 -4.65 -17.21
N ALA A 289 -13.75 -3.48 -17.86
CA ALA A 289 -13.95 -3.36 -19.30
C ALA A 289 -12.72 -3.75 -20.14
N GLY A 290 -11.60 -4.10 -19.50
CA GLY A 290 -10.34 -4.45 -20.16
C GLY A 290 -9.60 -3.24 -20.73
N ILE A 291 -9.77 -2.05 -20.15
CA ILE A 291 -9.06 -0.83 -20.50
C ILE A 291 -7.81 -0.72 -19.64
N ILE A 292 -6.71 -0.25 -20.23
CA ILE A 292 -5.49 0.07 -19.50
C ILE A 292 -5.68 1.42 -18.82
N MET A 293 -6.21 1.41 -17.61
CA MET A 293 -6.48 2.61 -16.84
C MET A 293 -5.20 3.18 -16.21
N PRO A 294 -4.97 4.52 -16.30
CA PRO A 294 -3.94 5.15 -15.49
C PRO A 294 -4.22 4.87 -14.01
N SER A 295 -3.30 4.24 -13.31
CA SER A 295 -3.50 3.91 -11.90
C SER A 295 -2.21 4.00 -11.08
N GLY A 296 -2.36 4.20 -9.77
CA GLY A 296 -1.26 4.28 -8.82
C GLY A 296 -1.61 3.68 -7.47
N CYS A 297 -1.70 4.52 -6.44
CA CYS A 297 -1.98 4.07 -5.06
C CYS A 297 -3.39 3.50 -4.87
N ARG A 298 -4.35 3.86 -5.70
CA ARG A 298 -5.80 3.56 -5.60
C ARG A 298 -6.47 4.10 -4.32
N MET A 299 -5.83 5.06 -3.66
CA MET A 299 -6.30 5.67 -2.41
C MET A 299 -6.63 7.16 -2.53
N GLY A 300 -6.61 7.71 -3.76
CA GLY A 300 -6.84 9.13 -3.99
C GLY A 300 -5.71 10.07 -3.53
N ILE A 301 -4.49 9.54 -3.29
CA ILE A 301 -3.36 10.33 -2.75
C ILE A 301 -2.34 10.69 -3.82
N CYS A 302 -1.99 9.74 -4.70
CA CYS A 302 -0.83 9.89 -5.60
C CYS A 302 -1.13 10.62 -6.91
N HIS A 303 -2.38 10.93 -7.21
CA HIS A 303 -2.85 11.60 -8.43
C HIS A 303 -2.47 10.90 -9.76
N SER A 304 -2.01 9.63 -9.73
CA SER A 304 -1.64 8.90 -10.95
C SER A 304 -2.83 8.41 -11.77
N CYS A 305 -4.03 8.42 -11.21
CA CYS A 305 -5.27 8.04 -11.88
C CYS A 305 -6.08 9.26 -12.37
N VAL A 306 -5.47 10.44 -12.34
CA VAL A 306 -6.15 11.67 -12.75
C VAL A 306 -6.42 11.65 -14.25
N THR A 307 -7.69 11.95 -14.60
CA THR A 307 -8.19 11.94 -15.96
C THR A 307 -9.15 13.11 -16.16
N PRO A 308 -9.19 13.77 -17.32
CA PRO A 308 -10.21 14.75 -17.63
C PRO A 308 -11.60 14.12 -17.70
N LEU A 309 -12.55 14.72 -17.02
CA LEU A 309 -13.98 14.47 -17.17
C LEU A 309 -14.47 15.28 -18.38
N LEU A 310 -14.91 14.62 -19.44
CA LEU A 310 -15.41 15.28 -20.62
C LEU A 310 -16.85 15.78 -20.45
N ALA A 311 -17.68 14.98 -19.78
CA ALA A 311 -19.04 15.34 -19.45
C ALA A 311 -19.59 14.43 -18.33
N GLY A 312 -20.63 14.89 -17.66
CA GLY A 312 -21.34 14.14 -16.62
C GLY A 312 -20.93 14.55 -15.22
N GLN A 313 -21.41 13.78 -14.24
CA GLN A 313 -21.12 14.01 -12.83
C GLN A 313 -20.53 12.77 -12.19
N VAL A 314 -19.59 12.98 -11.28
CA VAL A 314 -18.96 11.93 -10.50
C VAL A 314 -19.16 12.18 -9.01
N ARG A 315 -19.21 11.12 -8.25
CA ARG A 315 -19.27 11.16 -6.79
C ARG A 315 -17.90 10.80 -6.23
N ASP A 316 -17.33 11.63 -5.38
CA ASP A 316 -16.16 11.27 -4.59
C ASP A 316 -16.58 10.23 -3.52
N LEU A 317 -16.03 9.03 -3.63
CA LEU A 317 -16.38 7.91 -2.75
C LEU A 317 -15.94 8.13 -1.30
N ARG A 318 -15.03 9.08 -1.05
CA ARG A 318 -14.50 9.39 0.29
C ARG A 318 -15.37 10.40 1.04
N THR A 319 -16.01 11.32 0.30
CA THR A 319 -16.78 12.42 0.89
C THR A 319 -18.27 12.32 0.59
N GLY A 320 -18.65 11.55 -0.43
CA GLY A 320 -20.01 11.50 -0.93
C GLY A 320 -20.42 12.71 -1.80
N GLU A 321 -19.55 13.70 -1.95
CA GLU A 321 -19.80 14.90 -2.74
C GLU A 321 -19.90 14.58 -4.22
N VAL A 322 -20.91 15.15 -4.88
CA VAL A 322 -21.11 15.04 -6.34
C VAL A 322 -20.60 16.32 -6.99
N HIS A 323 -19.75 16.15 -7.97
CA HIS A 323 -19.16 17.26 -8.74
C HIS A 323 -18.95 16.83 -10.20
N GLY A 324 -18.71 17.79 -11.11
CA GLY A 324 -18.53 17.44 -12.53
C GLY A 324 -18.60 18.63 -13.44
N ASP A 325 -17.56 19.48 -13.43
CA ASP A 325 -17.37 20.51 -14.44
C ASP A 325 -16.66 19.90 -15.67
N GLU A 326 -17.07 20.30 -16.86
CA GLU A 326 -16.45 19.86 -18.10
C GLU A 326 -14.95 20.21 -18.12
N GLY A 327 -14.10 19.23 -18.40
CA GLY A 327 -12.63 19.37 -18.38
C GLY A 327 -12.02 19.27 -16.97
N GLN A 328 -12.83 19.08 -15.92
CA GLN A 328 -12.32 18.87 -14.57
C GLN A 328 -11.45 17.62 -14.50
N LEU A 329 -10.30 17.74 -13.83
CA LEU A 329 -9.43 16.61 -13.54
C LEU A 329 -9.98 15.84 -12.34
N ILE A 330 -10.37 14.59 -12.56
CA ILE A 330 -10.91 13.69 -11.51
C ILE A 330 -9.95 12.54 -11.20
N GLN A 331 -9.97 12.05 -9.98
CA GLN A 331 -9.22 10.87 -9.55
C GLN A 331 -10.10 9.62 -9.72
N THR A 332 -9.94 8.89 -10.83
CA THR A 332 -10.80 7.74 -11.17
C THR A 332 -10.84 6.65 -10.09
N CYS A 333 -9.80 6.51 -9.28
CA CYS A 333 -9.74 5.47 -8.23
C CYS A 333 -10.60 5.76 -7.00
N VAL A 334 -11.09 6.97 -6.84
CA VAL A 334 -11.96 7.39 -5.72
C VAL A 334 -13.20 8.12 -6.19
N SER A 335 -13.48 8.11 -7.49
CA SER A 335 -14.68 8.67 -8.09
C SER A 335 -15.55 7.56 -8.68
N ALA A 336 -16.84 7.58 -8.40
CA ALA A 336 -17.84 6.72 -9.02
C ALA A 336 -18.76 7.52 -9.92
N ALA A 337 -19.49 6.87 -10.82
CA ALA A 337 -20.48 7.53 -11.65
C ALA A 337 -21.67 8.02 -10.81
N ALA A 338 -22.15 9.24 -11.10
CA ALA A 338 -23.37 9.83 -10.54
C ALA A 338 -24.33 10.22 -11.66
N GLY A 339 -24.61 9.26 -12.55
CA GLY A 339 -25.31 9.42 -13.81
C GLY A 339 -24.38 9.10 -15.01
N PRO A 340 -24.75 9.53 -16.24
CA PRO A 340 -23.88 9.34 -17.39
C PRO A 340 -22.54 10.08 -17.24
N VAL A 341 -21.43 9.40 -17.53
CA VAL A 341 -20.05 9.94 -17.40
C VAL A 341 -19.26 9.67 -18.67
N TYR A 342 -18.52 10.65 -19.15
CA TYR A 342 -17.64 10.58 -20.32
C TYR A 342 -16.21 10.92 -19.92
N LEU A 343 -15.27 10.00 -20.18
CA LEU A 343 -13.86 10.13 -19.78
C LEU A 343 -12.94 10.14 -21.01
N GLU A 344 -11.88 10.93 -20.93
CA GLU A 344 -10.85 11.00 -21.97
C GLU A 344 -9.82 9.84 -21.86
N ILE A 345 -10.32 8.59 -21.90
CA ILE A 345 -9.48 7.36 -21.82
C ILE A 345 -9.79 6.43 -23.00
#